data_8015a41a315b8d24334f47f4070184b1
#
_entry.id   8015a41a315b8d24334f47f4070184b1
#
_cell.length_a   1.000
_cell.length_b   1.000
_cell.length_c   1.000
_cell.angle_alpha   90.00
_cell.angle_beta   90.00
_cell.angle_gamma   90.00
#
_symmetry.space_group_name_H-M   'P 1'
#
loop_
_entity.id
_entity.type
_entity.pdbx_description
1 polymer ?
#
loop_
_entity_poly.entity_id
_entity_poly.type
_entity_poly.pdbx_seq_one_letter_code
_entity_poly.pdbx_strand_id
1 'polypeptide(L)'
;MSDSDVHVAALCGSLRDDSHTRTALEVTLSAAQRAGATTELLDLREYELPIFDADRDREDAGDAEALAARVRDADTIILGSPMYHGSYASPLKTAIDYCGFDEFADATVGLLAVSGGAFPVTALEHMRSVCRALNAWVIPHEAAIPNASAAFEDGEFVDPKLEKRITTLGRRAVQYAAIEPDPDSFESDQNVGAQGK
;
A
#
# COMPACT_ATOMS: atom_id res chain seq x y z
N MET A 1 8.64 18.84 17.52
CA MET A 1 8.25 18.01 16.38
C MET A 1 9.06 18.52 15.20
N SER A 2 9.98 17.73 14.69
CA SER A 2 10.75 18.11 13.50
C SER A 2 9.79 18.17 12.31
N ASP A 3 9.87 19.26 11.56
CA ASP A 3 9.14 19.52 10.32
C ASP A 3 9.73 18.62 9.19
N SER A 4 9.76 17.31 9.40
CA SER A 4 10.06 16.38 8.32
C SER A 4 8.75 16.14 7.57
N ASP A 5 8.70 16.58 6.32
CA ASP A 5 7.57 16.33 5.45
C ASP A 5 7.33 14.81 5.38
N VAL A 6 6.14 14.36 5.79
CA VAL A 6 5.74 12.95 5.69
C VAL A 6 5.86 12.48 4.25
N HIS A 7 6.50 11.34 4.01
CA HIS A 7 6.59 10.71 2.70
C HIS A 7 5.61 9.54 2.59
N VAL A 8 4.71 9.61 1.60
CA VAL A 8 3.70 8.58 1.32
C VAL A 8 3.98 7.92 -0.02
N ALA A 9 4.34 6.64 -0.01
CA ALA A 9 4.49 5.84 -1.23
C ALA A 9 3.25 4.95 -1.47
N ALA A 10 2.79 4.86 -2.72
CA ALA A 10 1.68 3.98 -3.09
C ALA A 10 2.12 2.94 -4.13
N LEU A 11 1.98 1.64 -3.80
CA LEU A 11 2.24 0.54 -4.72
C LEU A 11 0.98 0.25 -5.54
N CYS A 12 1.10 0.36 -6.86
CA CYS A 12 0.02 0.03 -7.80
C CYS A 12 0.18 -1.38 -8.36
N GLY A 13 -0.60 -2.34 -7.83
CA GLY A 13 -0.59 -3.74 -8.23
C GLY A 13 -1.32 -4.05 -9.53
N SER A 14 -1.76 -3.06 -10.29
CA SER A 14 -2.46 -3.24 -11.55
C SER A 14 -1.51 -3.07 -12.73
N LEU A 15 -1.47 -4.06 -13.63
CA LEU A 15 -0.69 -3.97 -14.87
C LEU A 15 -1.50 -3.50 -16.09
N ARG A 16 -2.75 -3.04 -15.90
CA ARG A 16 -3.58 -2.55 -17.01
C ARG A 16 -3.19 -1.12 -17.39
N ASP A 17 -3.23 -0.79 -18.69
CA ASP A 17 -3.02 0.58 -19.17
C ASP A 17 -4.11 1.51 -18.65
N ASP A 18 -5.38 1.14 -18.79
CA ASP A 18 -6.53 1.83 -18.21
C ASP A 18 -6.83 1.28 -16.81
N SER A 19 -5.99 1.66 -15.84
CA SER A 19 -6.05 1.12 -14.49
C SER A 19 -6.87 1.99 -13.53
N HIS A 20 -8.07 1.57 -13.19
CA HIS A 20 -8.86 2.21 -12.13
C HIS A 20 -8.16 2.17 -10.76
N THR A 21 -7.29 1.18 -10.52
CA THR A 21 -6.47 1.14 -9.29
C THR A 21 -5.48 2.29 -9.27
N ARG A 22 -4.77 2.54 -10.38
CA ARG A 22 -3.86 3.67 -10.50
C ARG A 22 -4.59 5.00 -10.32
N THR A 23 -5.69 5.21 -11.05
CA THR A 23 -6.51 6.42 -10.90
C THR A 23 -6.93 6.66 -9.45
N ALA A 24 -7.37 5.63 -8.75
CA ALA A 24 -7.75 5.75 -7.34
C ALA A 24 -6.55 6.07 -6.43
N LEU A 25 -5.38 5.49 -6.69
CA LEU A 25 -4.15 5.80 -5.95
C LEU A 25 -3.69 7.24 -6.21
N GLU A 26 -3.76 7.73 -7.44
CA GLU A 26 -3.45 9.13 -7.78
C GLU A 26 -4.34 10.12 -7.01
N VAL A 27 -5.65 9.82 -6.90
CA VAL A 27 -6.58 10.62 -6.08
C VAL A 27 -6.22 10.54 -4.59
N THR A 28 -5.81 9.35 -4.11
CA THR A 28 -5.35 9.15 -2.73
C THR A 28 -4.09 9.97 -2.44
N LEU A 29 -3.08 9.88 -3.30
CA LEU A 29 -1.82 10.62 -3.18
C LEU A 29 -2.03 12.13 -3.28
N SER A 30 -2.89 12.58 -4.20
CA SER A 30 -3.27 14.00 -4.27
C SER A 30 -3.92 14.51 -2.97
N ALA A 31 -4.69 13.67 -2.28
CA ALA A 31 -5.25 14.02 -0.98
C ALA A 31 -4.18 14.04 0.13
N ALA A 32 -3.17 13.17 0.07
CA ALA A 32 -2.02 13.20 0.96
C ALA A 32 -1.16 14.46 0.75
N GLN A 33 -0.91 14.83 -0.51
CA GLN A 33 -0.20 16.09 -0.84
C GLN A 33 -0.92 17.32 -0.29
N ARG A 34 -2.25 17.38 -0.44
CA ARG A 34 -3.04 18.47 0.15
C ARG A 34 -3.02 18.49 1.68
N ALA A 35 -2.66 17.36 2.31
CA ALA A 35 -2.46 17.26 3.76
C ALA A 35 -1.01 17.54 4.20
N GLY A 36 -0.12 17.92 3.27
CA GLY A 36 1.26 18.35 3.55
C GLY A 36 2.33 17.26 3.36
N ALA A 37 2.00 16.11 2.75
CA ALA A 37 2.98 15.07 2.48
C ALA A 37 3.69 15.25 1.13
N THR A 38 4.90 14.74 1.02
CA THR A 38 5.50 14.34 -0.25
C THR A 38 4.94 12.98 -0.65
N THR A 39 4.75 12.76 -1.95
CA THR A 39 4.08 11.53 -2.41
C THR A 39 4.76 10.90 -3.60
N GLU A 40 4.69 9.58 -3.70
CA GLU A 40 5.21 8.81 -4.79
C GLU A 40 4.26 7.69 -5.21
N LEU A 41 4.09 7.48 -6.52
CA LEU A 41 3.40 6.31 -7.06
C LEU A 41 4.45 5.32 -7.58
N LEU A 42 4.49 4.13 -6.99
CA LEU A 42 5.29 3.00 -7.43
C LEU A 42 4.41 2.13 -8.34
N ASP A 43 4.39 2.46 -9.64
CA ASP A 43 3.63 1.71 -10.63
C ASP A 43 4.39 0.44 -11.03
N LEU A 44 3.89 -0.74 -10.63
CA LEU A 44 4.58 -2.02 -10.84
C LEU A 44 4.73 -2.41 -12.33
N ARG A 45 4.15 -1.64 -13.26
CA ARG A 45 4.42 -1.81 -14.71
C ARG A 45 5.80 -1.26 -15.11
N GLU A 46 6.36 -0.36 -14.30
CA GLU A 46 7.64 0.29 -14.56
C GLU A 46 8.83 -0.48 -13.96
N TYR A 47 8.54 -1.59 -13.24
CA TYR A 47 9.53 -2.43 -12.58
C TYR A 47 9.61 -3.81 -13.24
N GLU A 48 10.81 -4.24 -13.57
CA GLU A 48 11.06 -5.63 -13.98
C GLU A 48 11.21 -6.50 -12.73
N LEU A 49 10.08 -7.08 -12.28
CA LEU A 49 10.03 -7.98 -11.12
C LEU A 49 9.78 -9.42 -11.59
N PRO A 50 10.77 -10.30 -11.58
CA PRO A 50 10.54 -11.73 -11.79
C PRO A 50 9.68 -12.30 -10.67
N ILE A 51 9.08 -13.48 -10.89
CA ILE A 51 8.41 -14.21 -9.81
C ILE A 51 9.41 -14.42 -8.67
N PHE A 52 8.97 -14.15 -7.43
CA PHE A 52 9.82 -14.29 -6.26
C PHE A 52 10.38 -15.71 -6.13
N ASP A 53 11.68 -15.80 -5.93
CA ASP A 53 12.45 -17.02 -5.71
C ASP A 53 13.31 -16.81 -4.47
N ALA A 54 13.03 -17.59 -3.41
CA ALA A 54 13.73 -17.48 -2.12
C ALA A 54 15.22 -17.93 -2.18
N ASP A 55 15.62 -18.62 -3.24
CA ASP A 55 17.01 -19.04 -3.45
C ASP A 55 17.82 -18.00 -4.26
N ARG A 56 17.18 -16.90 -4.67
CA ARG A 56 17.80 -15.82 -5.45
C ARG A 56 17.99 -14.58 -4.60
N ASP A 57 19.18 -14.00 -4.65
CA ASP A 57 19.43 -12.72 -4.00
C ASP A 57 18.62 -11.60 -4.66
N ARG A 58 18.09 -10.68 -3.85
CA ARG A 58 17.21 -9.60 -4.30
C ARG A 58 17.90 -8.68 -5.31
N GLU A 59 19.18 -8.43 -5.15
CA GLU A 59 20.02 -7.63 -6.04
C GLU A 59 20.13 -8.22 -7.46
N ASP A 60 19.93 -9.54 -7.60
CA ASP A 60 19.94 -10.25 -8.89
C ASP A 60 18.52 -10.41 -9.49
N ALA A 61 17.51 -9.84 -8.85
CA ALA A 61 16.09 -10.00 -9.22
C ALA A 61 15.51 -8.76 -9.93
N GLY A 62 16.17 -8.27 -10.97
CA GLY A 62 15.72 -7.11 -11.74
C GLY A 62 15.68 -5.83 -10.89
N ASP A 63 14.51 -5.19 -10.82
CA ASP A 63 14.34 -3.94 -10.08
C ASP A 63 13.91 -4.13 -8.61
N ALA A 64 14.00 -5.37 -8.08
CA ALA A 64 13.47 -5.69 -6.76
C ALA A 64 14.14 -4.89 -5.62
N GLU A 65 15.48 -4.70 -5.64
CA GLU A 65 16.19 -3.89 -4.64
C GLU A 65 15.82 -2.41 -4.76
N ALA A 66 15.71 -1.89 -5.98
CA ALA A 66 15.31 -0.50 -6.21
C ALA A 66 13.90 -0.23 -5.69
N LEU A 67 12.95 -1.15 -5.91
CA LEU A 67 11.60 -1.06 -5.36
C LEU A 67 11.60 -1.11 -3.83
N ALA A 68 12.30 -2.09 -3.23
CA ALA A 68 12.37 -2.25 -1.79
C ALA A 68 12.96 -1.01 -1.10
N ALA A 69 14.00 -0.40 -1.67
CA ALA A 69 14.58 0.84 -1.16
C ALA A 69 13.53 1.97 -1.14
N ARG A 70 12.71 2.12 -2.20
CA ARG A 70 11.65 3.14 -2.25
C ARG A 70 10.54 2.90 -1.23
N VAL A 71 10.20 1.62 -0.99
CA VAL A 71 9.22 1.25 0.05
C VAL A 71 9.76 1.54 1.45
N ARG A 72 11.03 1.25 1.69
CA ARG A 72 11.72 1.51 2.98
C ARG A 72 11.82 2.99 3.33
N ASP A 73 12.00 3.84 2.31
CA ASP A 73 12.15 5.29 2.49
C ASP A 73 10.82 5.99 2.79
N ALA A 74 9.68 5.29 2.73
CA ALA A 74 8.36 5.86 2.96
C ALA A 74 7.92 5.76 4.43
N ASP A 75 7.39 6.86 4.99
CA ASP A 75 6.76 6.87 6.32
C ASP A 75 5.39 6.16 6.32
N THR A 76 4.71 6.17 5.19
CA THR A 76 3.43 5.46 5.00
C THR A 76 3.38 4.81 3.63
N ILE A 77 2.93 3.56 3.60
CA ILE A 77 2.79 2.77 2.39
C ILE A 77 1.29 2.60 2.08
N ILE A 78 0.88 2.85 0.84
CA ILE A 78 -0.48 2.52 0.40
C ILE A 78 -0.41 1.35 -0.58
N LEU A 79 -1.05 0.24 -0.22
CA LEU A 79 -1.16 -0.93 -1.09
C LEU A 79 -2.45 -0.85 -1.89
N GLY A 80 -2.34 -0.69 -3.21
CA GLY A 80 -3.47 -0.63 -4.13
C GLY A 80 -3.49 -1.82 -5.08
N SER A 81 -4.61 -2.56 -5.13
CA SER A 81 -4.73 -3.74 -5.99
C SER A 81 -6.09 -3.87 -6.65
N PRO A 82 -6.13 -4.33 -7.91
CA PRO A 82 -7.36 -4.92 -8.43
C PRO A 82 -7.61 -6.25 -7.72
N MET A 83 -8.89 -6.59 -7.55
CA MET A 83 -9.28 -7.90 -7.06
C MET A 83 -9.54 -8.86 -8.21
N TYR A 84 -8.79 -9.95 -8.27
CA TYR A 84 -9.01 -11.08 -9.17
C TYR A 84 -9.24 -12.35 -8.35
N HIS A 85 -10.32 -13.08 -8.65
CA HIS A 85 -10.65 -14.36 -7.99
C HIS A 85 -10.66 -14.27 -6.46
N GLY A 86 -11.16 -13.15 -5.92
CA GLY A 86 -11.33 -12.97 -4.47
C GLY A 86 -10.08 -12.52 -3.71
N SER A 87 -8.97 -12.19 -4.40
CA SER A 87 -7.73 -11.74 -3.75
C SER A 87 -7.10 -10.57 -4.49
N TYR A 88 -6.08 -9.96 -3.89
CA TYR A 88 -5.23 -8.97 -4.56
C TYR A 88 -4.40 -9.63 -5.68
N ALA A 89 -3.97 -8.83 -6.65
CA ALA A 89 -3.30 -9.31 -7.85
C ALA A 89 -1.86 -9.77 -7.58
N SER A 90 -1.40 -10.75 -8.37
CA SER A 90 -0.06 -11.32 -8.26
C SER A 90 1.10 -10.32 -8.37
N PRO A 91 1.05 -9.24 -9.19
CA PRO A 91 2.13 -8.28 -9.22
C PRO A 91 2.36 -7.62 -7.85
N LEU A 92 1.28 -7.27 -7.12
CA LEU A 92 1.42 -6.74 -5.78
C LEU A 92 2.01 -7.77 -4.81
N LYS A 93 1.59 -9.06 -4.92
CA LYS A 93 2.17 -10.11 -4.07
C LYS A 93 3.66 -10.29 -4.35
N THR A 94 4.06 -10.32 -5.62
CA THR A 94 5.47 -10.41 -6.01
C THR A 94 6.29 -9.25 -5.44
N ALA A 95 5.79 -8.02 -5.55
CA ALA A 95 6.45 -6.84 -4.99
C ALA A 95 6.62 -6.94 -3.45
N ILE A 96 5.57 -7.38 -2.74
CA ILE A 96 5.62 -7.57 -1.29
C ILE A 96 6.57 -8.71 -0.89
N ASP A 97 6.66 -9.79 -1.68
CA ASP A 97 7.54 -10.93 -1.38
C ASP A 97 9.03 -10.57 -1.53
N TYR A 98 9.37 -9.56 -2.32
CA TYR A 98 10.70 -8.97 -2.38
C TYR A 98 11.01 -7.99 -1.24
N CYS A 99 9.99 -7.57 -0.49
CA CYS A 99 10.12 -6.75 0.70
C CYS A 99 10.08 -7.65 1.96
N GLY A 100 10.53 -7.12 3.08
CA GLY A 100 10.56 -7.83 4.35
C GLY A 100 10.25 -6.92 5.53
N PHE A 101 10.80 -7.27 6.68
CA PHE A 101 10.66 -6.48 7.89
C PHE A 101 11.37 -5.12 7.77
N ASP A 102 12.45 -5.03 7.00
CA ASP A 102 13.18 -3.77 6.79
C ASP A 102 12.33 -2.69 6.10
N GLU A 103 11.34 -3.12 5.30
CA GLU A 103 10.45 -2.25 4.56
C GLU A 103 9.09 -2.03 5.28
N PHE A 104 8.61 -3.02 6.02
CA PHE A 104 7.24 -3.02 6.52
C PHE A 104 7.10 -2.99 8.04
N ALA A 105 8.11 -3.45 8.83
CA ALA A 105 7.96 -3.49 10.28
C ALA A 105 7.78 -2.07 10.83
N ASP A 106 6.72 -1.91 11.63
CA ASP A 106 6.30 -0.64 12.22
C ASP A 106 5.87 0.45 11.21
N ALA A 107 5.88 0.14 9.90
CA ALA A 107 5.37 1.05 8.89
C ALA A 107 3.83 1.18 8.97
N THR A 108 3.33 2.39 8.77
CA THR A 108 1.90 2.62 8.60
C THR A 108 1.46 2.23 7.19
N VAL A 109 0.40 1.41 7.07
CA VAL A 109 -0.08 0.91 5.77
C VAL A 109 -1.55 1.25 5.55
N GLY A 110 -1.87 1.86 4.41
CA GLY A 110 -3.22 2.06 3.90
C GLY A 110 -3.58 1.00 2.85
N LEU A 111 -4.83 0.55 2.82
CA LEU A 111 -5.30 -0.48 1.89
C LEU A 111 -6.37 0.05 0.93
N LEU A 112 -6.19 -0.25 -0.36
CA LEU A 112 -7.12 0.09 -1.44
C LEU A 112 -7.33 -1.13 -2.34
N ALA A 113 -8.59 -1.52 -2.56
CA ALA A 113 -8.96 -2.59 -3.47
C ALA A 113 -10.01 -2.16 -4.48
N VAL A 114 -9.82 -2.53 -5.73
CA VAL A 114 -10.71 -2.24 -6.85
C VAL A 114 -11.25 -3.54 -7.42
N SER A 115 -12.56 -3.67 -7.58
CA SER A 115 -13.22 -4.88 -8.09
C SER A 115 -14.16 -4.55 -9.24
N GLY A 116 -14.16 -5.41 -10.27
CA GLY A 116 -15.23 -5.41 -11.29
C GLY A 116 -16.58 -5.83 -10.74
N GLY A 117 -16.63 -6.56 -9.63
CA GLY A 117 -17.85 -6.98 -8.92
C GLY A 117 -18.14 -6.14 -7.66
N ALA A 118 -19.15 -6.58 -6.90
CA ALA A 118 -19.69 -5.82 -5.77
C ALA A 118 -18.87 -5.93 -4.46
N PHE A 119 -17.96 -6.90 -4.33
CA PHE A 119 -17.38 -7.29 -3.04
C PHE A 119 -15.84 -7.29 -3.02
N PRO A 120 -15.15 -6.13 -3.05
CA PRO A 120 -13.69 -6.08 -3.00
C PRO A 120 -13.08 -6.37 -1.61
N VAL A 121 -13.88 -6.63 -0.59
CA VAL A 121 -13.47 -6.73 0.82
C VAL A 121 -12.47 -7.87 1.05
N THR A 122 -12.63 -9.02 0.38
CA THR A 122 -11.72 -10.15 0.56
C THR A 122 -10.27 -9.82 0.16
N ALA A 123 -10.07 -9.00 -0.86
CA ALA A 123 -8.72 -8.54 -1.23
C ALA A 123 -8.10 -7.66 -0.13
N LEU A 124 -8.90 -6.79 0.52
CA LEU A 124 -8.46 -5.97 1.65
C LEU A 124 -8.07 -6.84 2.84
N GLU A 125 -8.88 -7.83 3.20
CA GLU A 125 -8.60 -8.76 4.30
C GLU A 125 -7.32 -9.58 4.05
N HIS A 126 -7.09 -10.03 2.81
CA HIS A 126 -5.86 -10.74 2.46
C HIS A 126 -4.63 -9.83 2.55
N MET A 127 -4.71 -8.58 2.07
CA MET A 127 -3.64 -7.60 2.23
C MET A 127 -3.38 -7.28 3.71
N ARG A 128 -4.43 -7.12 4.52
CA ARG A 128 -4.32 -6.91 5.98
C ARG A 128 -3.60 -8.07 6.66
N SER A 129 -3.89 -9.31 6.27
CA SER A 129 -3.22 -10.49 6.81
C SER A 129 -1.73 -10.52 6.50
N VAL A 130 -1.34 -10.10 5.28
CA VAL A 130 0.06 -9.99 4.89
C VAL A 130 0.76 -8.88 5.68
N CYS A 131 0.15 -7.70 5.79
CA CYS A 131 0.71 -6.59 6.57
C CYS A 131 0.94 -6.99 8.03
N ARG A 132 -0.01 -7.73 8.64
CA ARG A 132 0.17 -8.26 10.00
C ARG A 132 1.35 -9.22 10.10
N ALA A 133 1.58 -10.06 9.09
CA ALA A 133 2.72 -10.98 9.07
C ALA A 133 4.07 -10.25 8.94
N LEU A 134 4.06 -9.03 8.41
CA LEU A 134 5.23 -8.15 8.28
C LEU A 134 5.34 -7.12 9.42
N ASN A 135 4.54 -7.24 10.48
CA ASN A 135 4.49 -6.32 11.63
C ASN A 135 4.13 -4.86 11.27
N ALA A 136 3.39 -4.66 10.18
CA ALA A 136 2.95 -3.32 9.76
C ALA A 136 1.65 -2.89 10.45
N TRP A 137 1.49 -1.60 10.69
CA TRP A 137 0.30 -0.97 11.24
C TRP A 137 -0.70 -0.62 10.13
N VAL A 138 -1.77 -1.38 10.01
CA VAL A 138 -2.80 -1.09 9.01
C VAL A 138 -3.79 -0.05 9.51
N ILE A 139 -3.93 1.05 8.78
CA ILE A 139 -4.91 2.11 9.09
C ILE A 139 -6.32 1.49 9.18
N PRO A 140 -7.14 1.86 10.21
CA PRO A 140 -8.50 1.33 10.35
C PRO A 140 -9.43 1.68 9.17
N HIS A 141 -9.11 2.75 8.40
CA HIS A 141 -9.86 3.17 7.24
C HIS A 141 -9.33 2.50 5.97
N GLU A 142 -10.16 1.69 5.32
CA GLU A 142 -9.84 1.02 4.06
C GLU A 142 -10.69 1.59 2.91
N ALA A 143 -10.14 1.56 1.71
CA ALA A 143 -10.81 2.01 0.50
C ALA A 143 -11.18 0.82 -0.40
N ALA A 144 -12.48 0.58 -0.52
CA ALA A 144 -13.05 -0.46 -1.40
C ALA A 144 -13.80 0.21 -2.55
N ILE A 145 -13.47 -0.11 -3.78
CA ILE A 145 -14.12 0.37 -5.01
C ILE A 145 -14.79 -0.82 -5.70
N PRO A 146 -16.09 -1.03 -5.48
CA PRO A 146 -16.86 -2.04 -6.19
C PRO A 146 -17.27 -1.56 -7.58
N ASN A 147 -17.63 -2.49 -8.47
CA ASN A 147 -18.19 -2.22 -9.79
C ASN A 147 -17.39 -1.16 -10.56
N ALA A 148 -16.09 -1.38 -10.68
CA ALA A 148 -15.12 -0.38 -11.15
C ALA A 148 -15.50 0.29 -12.46
N SER A 149 -16.08 -0.44 -13.43
CA SER A 149 -16.53 0.10 -14.72
C SER A 149 -17.65 1.17 -14.59
N ALA A 150 -18.40 1.16 -13.50
CA ALA A 150 -19.45 2.13 -13.22
C ALA A 150 -19.04 3.18 -12.16
N ALA A 151 -17.88 2.97 -11.50
CA ALA A 151 -17.37 3.87 -10.48
C ALA A 151 -16.64 5.08 -11.06
N PHE A 152 -16.18 4.99 -12.32
CA PHE A 152 -15.44 6.03 -13.02
C PHE A 152 -16.08 6.40 -14.35
N GLU A 153 -16.08 7.68 -14.67
CA GLU A 153 -16.41 8.25 -15.99
C GLU A 153 -15.31 9.27 -16.34
N ASP A 154 -14.71 9.14 -17.52
CA ASP A 154 -13.61 9.99 -17.98
C ASP A 154 -12.44 10.14 -16.97
N GLY A 155 -12.20 9.10 -16.17
CA GLY A 155 -11.13 9.08 -15.15
C GLY A 155 -11.52 9.72 -13.80
N GLU A 156 -12.75 10.20 -13.66
CA GLU A 156 -13.27 10.81 -12.43
C GLU A 156 -14.26 9.87 -11.72
N PHE A 157 -14.39 10.00 -10.40
CA PHE A 157 -15.38 9.25 -9.64
C PHE A 157 -16.79 9.75 -9.91
N VAL A 158 -17.70 8.84 -10.26
CA VAL A 158 -19.14 9.16 -10.45
C VAL A 158 -19.84 9.40 -9.10
N ASP A 159 -19.46 8.65 -8.05
CA ASP A 159 -20.04 8.79 -6.71
C ASP A 159 -19.15 9.62 -5.78
N PRO A 160 -19.58 10.84 -5.37
CA PRO A 160 -18.81 11.68 -4.44
C PRO A 160 -18.55 11.02 -3.07
N LYS A 161 -19.36 10.03 -2.66
CA LYS A 161 -19.12 9.31 -1.41
C LYS A 161 -17.94 8.36 -1.54
N LEU A 162 -17.79 7.76 -2.72
CA LEU A 162 -16.65 6.91 -3.03
C LEU A 162 -15.37 7.73 -3.11
N GLU A 163 -15.38 8.85 -3.83
CA GLU A 163 -14.26 9.79 -3.88
C GLU A 163 -13.87 10.27 -2.47
N LYS A 164 -14.86 10.62 -1.62
CA LYS A 164 -14.60 11.00 -0.22
C LYS A 164 -13.92 9.88 0.57
N ARG A 165 -14.28 8.62 0.33
CA ARG A 165 -13.63 7.47 0.97
C ARG A 165 -12.16 7.37 0.57
N ILE A 166 -11.86 7.54 -0.71
CA ILE A 166 -10.51 7.50 -1.28
C ILE A 166 -9.66 8.67 -0.76
N THR A 167 -10.17 9.89 -0.82
CA THR A 167 -9.47 11.07 -0.29
C THR A 167 -9.28 11.02 1.22
N THR A 168 -10.18 10.36 1.95
CA THR A 168 -10.01 10.12 3.39
C THR A 168 -8.84 9.18 3.67
N LEU A 169 -8.63 8.15 2.84
CA LEU A 169 -7.46 7.26 2.97
C LEU A 169 -6.16 8.06 2.88
N GLY A 170 -6.01 8.91 1.85
CA GLY A 170 -4.81 9.75 1.67
C GLY A 170 -4.54 10.69 2.85
N ARG A 171 -5.56 11.38 3.36
CA ARG A 171 -5.42 12.23 4.55
C ARG A 171 -5.02 11.43 5.79
N ARG A 172 -5.58 10.24 5.99
CA ARG A 172 -5.24 9.38 7.13
C ARG A 172 -3.85 8.78 7.00
N ALA A 173 -3.38 8.51 5.79
CA ALA A 173 -2.00 8.10 5.55
C ALA A 173 -1.00 9.10 6.15
N VAL A 174 -1.25 10.39 5.99
CA VAL A 174 -0.43 11.45 6.60
C VAL A 174 -0.66 11.56 8.11
N GLN A 175 -1.92 11.50 8.54
CA GLN A 175 -2.28 11.67 9.95
C GLN A 175 -1.72 10.58 10.86
N TYR A 176 -1.54 9.36 10.34
CA TYR A 176 -1.06 8.20 11.08
C TYR A 176 0.37 7.77 10.68
N ALA A 177 1.11 8.60 9.96
CA ALA A 177 2.45 8.27 9.48
C ALA A 177 3.47 8.05 10.59
N ALA A 178 3.27 8.61 11.76
CA ALA A 178 4.18 8.52 12.90
C ALA A 178 3.50 7.80 14.08
N ILE A 179 3.06 6.56 13.88
CA ILE A 179 2.65 5.69 14.97
C ILE A 179 3.92 5.10 15.56
N GLU A 180 4.40 5.67 16.66
CA GLU A 180 5.53 5.12 17.40
C GLU A 180 5.00 4.26 18.54
N PRO A 181 5.48 3.00 18.69
CA PRO A 181 5.19 2.21 19.88
C PRO A 181 5.74 2.93 21.11
N ASP A 182 5.01 2.90 22.22
CA ASP A 182 5.54 3.35 23.50
C ASP A 182 6.67 2.39 23.93
N PRO A 183 7.96 2.83 23.96
CA PRO A 183 9.08 1.95 24.26
C PRO A 183 9.06 1.37 25.68
N ASP A 184 8.32 1.99 26.59
CA ASP A 184 8.15 1.53 27.96
C ASP A 184 6.88 0.68 28.14
N SER A 185 6.12 0.41 27.06
CA SER A 185 4.94 -0.44 27.13
C SER A 185 5.29 -1.92 27.13
N PHE A 186 4.48 -2.70 27.85
CA PHE A 186 4.61 -4.17 27.93
C PHE A 186 4.59 -4.86 26.55
N GLU A 187 3.94 -4.27 25.56
CA GLU A 187 3.85 -4.80 24.21
C GLU A 187 5.17 -4.64 23.44
N SER A 188 5.93 -3.58 23.65
CA SER A 188 7.22 -3.39 23.00
C SER A 188 8.28 -4.42 23.42
N ASP A 189 8.24 -4.88 24.68
CA ASP A 189 9.14 -5.91 25.20
C ASP A 189 8.80 -7.33 24.68
N GLN A 190 7.59 -7.54 24.16
CA GLN A 190 7.12 -8.83 23.65
C GLN A 190 7.31 -9.02 22.15
N ASN A 191 7.57 -7.96 21.40
CA ASN A 191 7.87 -8.04 19.96
C ASN A 191 9.31 -8.54 19.66
N VAL A 192 9.90 -9.27 20.56
CA VAL A 192 11.29 -9.78 20.47
C VAL A 192 11.46 -10.87 19.40
N GLY A 193 10.39 -11.29 18.74
CA GLY A 193 10.42 -12.33 17.71
C GLY A 193 11.03 -11.91 16.37
N ALA A 194 11.20 -10.62 16.13
CA ALA A 194 11.75 -10.07 14.88
C ALA A 194 13.22 -9.63 14.97
N GLN A 195 13.79 -9.62 16.18
CA GLN A 195 15.20 -9.28 16.36
C GLN A 195 16.07 -10.54 16.31
N GLY A 196 16.63 -10.81 15.17
CA GLY A 196 17.82 -11.62 15.05
C GLY A 196 17.65 -13.01 14.44
N LYS A 197 18.00 -13.07 13.22
CA LYS A 197 19.01 -14.08 12.79
C LYS A 197 19.87 -13.46 11.72
#